data_a1029b23a72b8915a24b1b6aad34d6fc
#
_entry.id   a1029b23a72b8915a24b1b6aad34d6fc
#
_cell.length_a   1.000
_cell.length_b   1.000
_cell.length_c   1.000
_cell.angle_alpha   90.00
_cell.angle_beta   90.00
_cell.angle_gamma   90.00
#
_symmetry.space_group_name_H-M   'P 1'
#
loop_
_entity.id
_entity.type
_entity.pdbx_description
1 polymer ?
#
loop_
_entity_poly.entity_id
_entity_poly.type
_entity_poly.pdbx_seq_one_letter_code
_entity_poly.pdbx_strand_id
1 'polypeptide(L)'
;MDPQDESLAEGAAFRIRRAGIPDARAIAQIVVAGWQGAYRGLMPDGFLDSLSVAGRETAWREMLARDSEGGLPAWLAQRGGRPVGFVSSGRPRDDDVPLSTAEVYAIYVLPETWRGGVGRALLGTATGHWRARGSGTLVLWVLEDNDRACRFYEAMGWQPDGGRQVLEIAGAKLYEIRYRLGPIHPEG
;
A
#
# COMPACT_ATOMS: atom_id res chain seq x y z
N MET A 1 39.28 11.52 19.10
CA MET A 1 37.92 11.62 18.56
C MET A 1 38.10 11.85 17.07
N ASP A 2 37.94 10.76 16.31
CA ASP A 2 38.32 10.64 14.90
C ASP A 2 37.14 11.11 14.02
N PRO A 3 37.33 12.04 13.06
CA PRO A 3 36.25 12.56 12.24
C PRO A 3 35.87 11.68 11.05
N GLN A 4 36.21 10.39 11.07
CA GLN A 4 35.98 9.48 9.93
C GLN A 4 34.79 8.53 10.06
N ASP A 5 33.97 8.62 11.14
CA ASP A 5 32.86 7.68 11.38
C ASP A 5 31.47 8.21 11.00
N GLU A 6 31.37 9.40 10.39
CA GLU A 6 30.08 9.98 9.94
C GLU A 6 29.72 9.70 8.47
N SER A 7 30.57 9.01 7.69
CA SER A 7 30.42 8.93 6.22
C SER A 7 29.66 7.71 5.68
N LEU A 8 29.14 6.80 6.50
CA LEU A 8 28.50 5.56 6.00
C LEU A 8 26.98 5.47 6.19
N ALA A 9 26.31 6.52 6.67
CA ALA A 9 24.86 6.49 6.94
C ALA A 9 24.01 7.31 5.96
N GLU A 10 24.56 8.07 5.04
CA GLU A 10 23.78 9.00 4.19
C GLU A 10 23.10 8.36 2.95
N GLY A 11 23.39 7.11 2.61
CA GLY A 11 22.95 6.51 1.34
C GLY A 11 21.59 5.81 1.35
N ALA A 12 20.94 5.53 2.50
CA ALA A 12 19.80 4.65 2.57
C ALA A 12 18.63 5.10 3.47
N ALA A 13 18.77 6.20 4.19
CA ALA A 13 17.73 6.63 5.13
C ALA A 13 16.52 7.21 4.41
N PHE A 14 15.35 6.58 4.58
CA PHE A 14 14.06 7.15 4.25
C PHE A 14 13.30 7.47 5.54
N ARG A 15 12.40 8.45 5.47
CA ARG A 15 11.53 8.86 6.57
C ARG A 15 10.08 8.54 6.19
N ILE A 16 9.33 8.01 7.16
CA ILE A 16 7.88 7.83 7.03
C ILE A 16 7.17 8.89 7.88
N ARG A 17 6.15 9.53 7.32
CA ARG A 17 5.27 10.45 8.01
C ARG A 17 3.82 10.25 7.60
N ARG A 18 2.91 10.76 8.41
CA ARG A 18 1.50 10.85 8.03
C ARG A 18 1.37 11.65 6.74
N ALA A 19 0.56 11.16 5.81
CA ALA A 19 0.19 11.89 4.60
C ALA A 19 -0.99 12.83 4.89
N GLY A 20 -1.07 13.94 4.18
CA GLY A 20 -2.14 14.90 4.25
C GLY A 20 -2.54 15.40 2.86
N ILE A 21 -3.55 16.27 2.79
CA ILE A 21 -4.09 16.82 1.52
C ILE A 21 -2.99 17.34 0.56
N PRO A 22 -1.94 18.05 1.04
CA PRO A 22 -0.87 18.52 0.14
C PRO A 22 -0.11 17.40 -0.57
N ASP A 23 -0.18 16.16 -0.06
CA ASP A 23 0.54 15.00 -0.62
C ASP A 23 -0.24 14.32 -1.77
N ALA A 24 -1.47 14.71 -2.03
CA ALA A 24 -2.35 14.04 -3.00
C ALA A 24 -1.70 13.87 -4.38
N ARG A 25 -1.01 14.92 -4.88
CA ARG A 25 -0.29 14.85 -6.16
C ARG A 25 0.85 13.85 -6.12
N ALA A 26 1.65 13.84 -5.06
CA ALA A 26 2.76 12.90 -4.92
C ALA A 26 2.27 11.46 -4.85
N ILE A 27 1.20 11.21 -4.09
CA ILE A 27 0.56 9.89 -4.02
C ILE A 27 0.02 9.49 -5.40
N ALA A 28 -0.65 10.38 -6.11
CA ALA A 28 -1.14 10.11 -7.46
C ALA A 28 -0.01 9.72 -8.44
N GLN A 29 1.13 10.41 -8.39
CA GLN A 29 2.32 10.07 -9.17
C GLN A 29 2.85 8.67 -8.82
N ILE A 30 2.95 8.34 -7.52
CA ILE A 30 3.40 7.03 -7.06
C ILE A 30 2.42 5.93 -7.50
N VAL A 31 1.10 6.18 -7.43
CA VAL A 31 0.07 5.23 -7.89
C VAL A 31 0.23 4.95 -9.37
N VAL A 32 0.30 5.98 -10.22
CA VAL A 32 0.41 5.82 -11.67
C VAL A 32 1.70 5.07 -12.03
N ALA A 33 2.85 5.50 -11.50
CA ALA A 33 4.13 4.83 -11.74
C ALA A 33 4.13 3.38 -11.20
N GLY A 34 3.56 3.18 -10.02
CA GLY A 34 3.42 1.86 -9.39
C GLY A 34 2.55 0.92 -10.23
N TRP A 35 1.42 1.39 -10.75
CA TRP A 35 0.54 0.60 -11.62
C TRP A 35 1.23 0.24 -12.92
N GLN A 36 1.83 1.22 -13.60
CA GLN A 36 2.56 0.99 -14.85
C GLN A 36 3.74 0.02 -14.67
N GLY A 37 4.45 0.09 -13.53
CA GLY A 37 5.56 -0.82 -13.24
C GLY A 37 5.16 -2.19 -12.72
N ALA A 38 4.03 -2.30 -12.01
CA ALA A 38 3.60 -3.54 -11.36
C ALA A 38 2.68 -4.40 -12.22
N TYR A 39 1.86 -3.77 -13.06
CA TYR A 39 0.76 -4.44 -13.73
C TYR A 39 0.91 -4.53 -15.26
N ARG A 40 2.05 -4.09 -15.82
CA ARG A 40 2.37 -4.30 -17.22
C ARG A 40 2.42 -5.82 -17.50
N GLY A 41 1.66 -6.27 -18.49
CA GLY A 41 1.46 -7.69 -18.77
C GLY A 41 0.38 -8.40 -17.93
N LEU A 42 -0.15 -7.76 -16.88
CA LEU A 42 -1.28 -8.26 -16.08
C LEU A 42 -2.58 -7.53 -16.41
N MET A 43 -2.48 -6.25 -16.75
CA MET A 43 -3.61 -5.41 -17.17
C MET A 43 -3.43 -4.92 -18.60
N PRO A 44 -4.53 -4.54 -19.30
CA PRO A 44 -4.42 -3.98 -20.64
C PRO A 44 -3.51 -2.75 -20.68
N ASP A 45 -2.52 -2.75 -21.58
CA ASP A 45 -1.55 -1.66 -21.71
C ASP A 45 -2.22 -0.31 -21.98
N GLY A 46 -3.23 -0.27 -22.86
CA GLY A 46 -3.98 0.95 -23.14
C GLY A 46 -4.67 1.56 -21.90
N PHE A 47 -5.11 0.73 -20.96
CA PHE A 47 -5.62 1.20 -19.69
C PHE A 47 -4.51 1.82 -18.83
N LEU A 48 -3.38 1.12 -18.69
CA LEU A 48 -2.23 1.61 -17.91
C LEU A 48 -1.67 2.92 -18.47
N ASP A 49 -1.64 3.06 -19.80
CA ASP A 49 -1.17 4.25 -20.49
C ASP A 49 -2.17 5.43 -20.38
N SER A 50 -3.46 5.15 -20.18
CA SER A 50 -4.51 6.15 -19.97
C SER A 50 -4.56 6.71 -18.55
N LEU A 51 -3.80 6.15 -17.60
CA LEU A 51 -3.82 6.60 -16.21
C LEU A 51 -3.37 8.06 -16.08
N SER A 52 -4.24 8.90 -15.54
CA SER A 52 -4.00 10.32 -15.36
C SER A 52 -3.60 10.65 -13.93
N VAL A 53 -2.43 11.27 -13.75
CA VAL A 53 -2.00 11.80 -12.46
C VAL A 53 -3.01 12.83 -11.94
N ALA A 54 -3.52 13.72 -12.81
CA ALA A 54 -4.48 14.75 -12.40
C ALA A 54 -5.80 14.16 -11.89
N GLY A 55 -6.35 13.16 -12.60
CA GLY A 55 -7.56 12.47 -12.15
C GLY A 55 -7.35 11.74 -10.81
N ARG A 56 -6.20 11.08 -10.64
CA ARG A 56 -5.85 10.42 -9.37
C ARG A 56 -5.60 11.42 -8.25
N GLU A 57 -4.99 12.57 -8.54
CA GLU A 57 -4.77 13.64 -7.55
C GLU A 57 -6.09 14.14 -6.96
N THR A 58 -7.11 14.39 -7.80
CA THR A 58 -8.43 14.83 -7.32
C THR A 58 -9.03 13.80 -6.36
N ALA A 59 -9.07 12.54 -6.74
CA ALA A 59 -9.58 11.47 -5.89
C ALA A 59 -8.80 11.35 -4.55
N TRP A 60 -7.46 11.44 -4.59
CA TRP A 60 -6.65 11.39 -3.37
C TRP A 60 -6.84 12.62 -2.48
N ARG A 61 -7.04 13.80 -3.07
CA ARG A 61 -7.35 15.02 -2.31
C ARG A 61 -8.64 14.87 -1.52
N GLU A 62 -9.67 14.31 -2.14
CA GLU A 62 -10.95 14.05 -1.47
C GLU A 62 -10.82 12.97 -0.38
N MET A 63 -10.11 11.87 -0.65
CA MET A 63 -9.89 10.81 0.34
C MET A 63 -9.13 11.32 1.56
N LEU A 64 -8.06 12.10 1.36
CA LEU A 64 -7.25 12.65 2.44
C LEU A 64 -7.98 13.76 3.22
N ALA A 65 -8.90 14.48 2.57
CA ALA A 65 -9.73 15.48 3.25
C ALA A 65 -10.68 14.84 4.27
N ARG A 66 -11.18 13.63 4.00
CA ARG A 66 -12.04 12.87 4.93
C ARG A 66 -11.27 12.38 6.17
N ASP A 67 -9.94 12.35 6.13
CA ASP A 67 -9.10 11.93 7.25
C ASP A 67 -9.20 12.87 8.45
N SER A 68 -9.52 14.14 8.25
CA SER A 68 -9.77 15.11 9.33
C SER A 68 -10.92 14.73 10.26
N GLU A 69 -11.81 13.84 9.83
CA GLU A 69 -12.96 13.34 10.60
C GLU A 69 -12.73 11.90 11.14
N GLY A 70 -11.46 11.42 11.18
CA GLY A 70 -11.11 10.05 11.58
C GLY A 70 -11.14 9.06 10.40
N GLY A 71 -11.02 9.56 9.16
CA GLY A 71 -11.08 8.82 7.92
C GLY A 71 -9.83 8.00 7.58
N LEU A 72 -9.32 8.13 6.35
CA LEU A 72 -8.33 7.22 5.74
C LEU A 72 -6.90 7.40 6.30
N PRO A 73 -6.39 6.54 7.22
CA PRO A 73 -4.99 6.58 7.59
C PRO A 73 -4.07 6.30 6.39
N ALA A 74 -3.22 7.27 6.07
CA ALA A 74 -2.22 7.13 5.01
C ALA A 74 -0.85 7.64 5.46
N TRP A 75 0.22 7.01 4.98
CA TRP A 75 1.60 7.40 5.27
C TRP A 75 2.42 7.47 3.99
N LEU A 76 3.33 8.43 3.96
CA LEU A 76 4.23 8.70 2.85
C LEU A 76 5.67 8.43 3.27
N ALA A 77 6.39 7.67 2.47
CA ALA A 77 7.83 7.49 2.60
C ALA A 77 8.56 8.51 1.73
N GLN A 78 9.60 9.14 2.28
CA GLN A 78 10.43 10.13 1.60
C GLN A 78 11.91 9.75 1.72
N ARG A 79 12.67 9.88 0.63
CA ARG A 79 14.12 9.76 0.58
C ARG A 79 14.69 11.07 0.06
N GLY A 80 15.59 11.71 0.82
CA GLY A 80 16.12 13.04 0.44
C GLY A 80 15.01 14.08 0.18
N GLY A 81 13.91 14.03 0.97
CA GLY A 81 12.75 14.92 0.79
C GLY A 81 11.79 14.53 -0.34
N ARG A 82 12.16 13.62 -1.25
CA ARG A 82 11.29 13.17 -2.35
C ARG A 82 10.38 12.02 -1.93
N PRO A 83 9.08 12.10 -2.21
CA PRO A 83 8.16 10.98 -2.03
C PRO A 83 8.58 9.78 -2.88
N VAL A 84 8.68 8.59 -2.25
CA VAL A 84 9.13 7.35 -2.91
C VAL A 84 8.17 6.18 -2.71
N GLY A 85 7.17 6.31 -1.85
CA GLY A 85 6.16 5.29 -1.62
C GLY A 85 5.10 5.78 -0.64
N PHE A 86 3.97 5.09 -0.62
CA PHE A 86 2.92 5.35 0.35
C PHE A 86 2.17 4.06 0.70
N VAL A 87 1.44 4.09 1.81
CA VAL A 87 0.46 3.10 2.22
C VAL A 87 -0.79 3.80 2.71
N SER A 88 -1.96 3.25 2.40
CA SER A 88 -3.24 3.66 2.97
C SER A 88 -3.98 2.46 3.54
N SER A 89 -4.74 2.68 4.60
CA SER A 89 -5.46 1.62 5.31
C SER A 89 -6.71 2.18 5.97
N GLY A 90 -7.60 1.32 6.41
CA GLY A 90 -8.84 1.74 7.03
C GLY A 90 -9.63 0.58 7.63
N ARG A 91 -10.94 0.78 7.80
CA ARG A 91 -11.87 -0.28 8.17
C ARG A 91 -12.00 -1.26 7.00
N PRO A 92 -12.30 -2.53 7.27
CA PRO A 92 -12.49 -3.50 6.19
C PRO A 92 -13.68 -3.09 5.32
N ARG A 93 -13.57 -3.34 4.02
CA ARG A 93 -14.65 -3.15 3.05
C ARG A 93 -15.47 -4.41 2.85
N ASP A 94 -14.97 -5.54 3.34
CA ASP A 94 -15.61 -6.84 3.24
C ASP A 94 -16.56 -7.06 4.42
N ASP A 95 -17.77 -7.56 4.14
CA ASP A 95 -18.79 -7.83 5.15
C ASP A 95 -18.56 -9.16 5.90
N ASP A 96 -17.69 -10.03 5.34
CA ASP A 96 -17.35 -11.36 5.88
C ASP A 96 -16.22 -11.34 6.92
N VAL A 97 -15.68 -10.16 7.24
CA VAL A 97 -14.65 -10.01 8.27
C VAL A 97 -15.15 -9.16 9.45
N PRO A 98 -14.70 -9.46 10.70
CA PRO A 98 -15.09 -8.68 11.85
C PRO A 98 -14.75 -7.17 11.71
N LEU A 99 -15.60 -6.29 12.24
CA LEU A 99 -15.37 -4.84 12.26
C LEU A 99 -14.11 -4.41 13.02
N SER A 100 -13.56 -5.29 13.86
CA SER A 100 -12.27 -5.11 14.54
C SER A 100 -11.06 -5.35 13.63
N THR A 101 -11.30 -5.91 12.42
CA THR A 101 -10.28 -6.07 11.39
C THR A 101 -9.94 -4.72 10.78
N ALA A 102 -8.70 -4.53 10.34
CA ALA A 102 -8.30 -3.40 9.52
C ALA A 102 -7.91 -3.87 8.10
N GLU A 103 -8.00 -3.00 7.13
CA GLU A 103 -7.63 -3.30 5.76
C GLU A 103 -6.54 -2.35 5.26
N VAL A 104 -5.53 -2.91 4.61
CA VAL A 104 -4.56 -2.13 3.81
C VAL A 104 -5.13 -2.00 2.40
N TYR A 105 -5.57 -0.80 2.04
CA TYR A 105 -6.22 -0.55 0.76
C TYR A 105 -5.25 -0.43 -0.41
N ALA A 106 -4.08 0.16 -0.16
CA ALA A 106 -3.06 0.36 -1.18
C ALA A 106 -1.68 0.50 -0.54
N ILE A 107 -0.68 -0.09 -1.16
CA ILE A 107 0.73 0.15 -0.90
C ILE A 107 1.48 0.18 -2.21
N TYR A 108 2.14 1.29 -2.50
CA TYR A 108 2.97 1.44 -3.69
C TYR A 108 4.30 2.09 -3.33
N VAL A 109 5.34 1.61 -4.00
CA VAL A 109 6.71 2.11 -3.88
C VAL A 109 7.24 2.28 -5.30
N LEU A 110 7.90 3.39 -5.56
CA LEU A 110 8.49 3.66 -6.87
C LEU A 110 9.48 2.56 -7.26
N PRO A 111 9.45 2.08 -8.52
CA PRO A 111 10.27 0.95 -8.97
C PRO A 111 11.76 1.10 -8.66
N GLU A 112 12.31 2.29 -8.82
CA GLU A 112 13.72 2.60 -8.58
C GLU A 112 14.13 2.50 -7.10
N THR A 113 13.16 2.40 -6.18
CA THR A 113 13.42 2.26 -4.73
C THR A 113 13.06 0.89 -4.18
N TRP A 114 12.67 -0.06 -5.05
CA TRP A 114 12.39 -1.43 -4.61
C TRP A 114 13.61 -2.09 -3.97
N ARG A 115 13.36 -3.08 -3.13
CA ARG A 115 14.37 -3.80 -2.33
C ARG A 115 15.15 -2.92 -1.34
N GLY A 116 14.81 -1.63 -1.23
CA GLY A 116 15.40 -0.69 -0.27
C GLY A 116 14.68 -0.67 1.10
N GLY A 117 13.82 -1.63 1.41
CA GLY A 117 13.12 -1.72 2.71
C GLY A 117 11.91 -0.78 2.87
N VAL A 118 11.66 0.14 1.94
CA VAL A 118 10.58 1.13 2.01
C VAL A 118 9.21 0.46 2.16
N GLY A 119 8.90 -0.53 1.33
CA GLY A 119 7.62 -1.25 1.39
C GLY A 119 7.40 -1.95 2.74
N ARG A 120 8.45 -2.61 3.26
CA ARG A 120 8.42 -3.26 4.58
C ARG A 120 8.11 -2.26 5.69
N ALA A 121 8.76 -1.12 5.68
CA ALA A 121 8.57 -0.09 6.69
C ALA A 121 7.19 0.57 6.61
N LEU A 122 6.69 0.86 5.40
CA LEU A 122 5.33 1.39 5.18
C LEU A 122 4.27 0.40 5.69
N LEU A 123 4.36 -0.87 5.29
CA LEU A 123 3.42 -1.92 5.72
C LEU A 123 3.47 -2.10 7.24
N GLY A 124 4.68 -2.11 7.84
CA GLY A 124 4.87 -2.16 9.28
C GLY A 124 4.26 -0.97 10.01
N THR A 125 4.36 0.24 9.45
CA THR A 125 3.74 1.45 10.00
C THR A 125 2.21 1.34 10.04
N ALA A 126 1.58 0.93 8.92
CA ALA A 126 0.14 0.73 8.86
C ALA A 126 -0.33 -0.36 9.83
N THR A 127 0.38 -1.49 9.86
CA THR A 127 0.08 -2.61 10.77
C THR A 127 0.20 -2.18 12.24
N GLY A 128 1.28 -1.49 12.60
CA GLY A 128 1.50 -0.98 13.96
C GLY A 128 0.42 0.02 14.40
N HIS A 129 -0.01 0.89 13.50
CA HIS A 129 -1.10 1.84 13.75
C HIS A 129 -2.40 1.15 14.15
N TRP A 130 -2.80 0.12 13.43
CA TRP A 130 -4.04 -0.60 13.70
C TRP A 130 -3.94 -1.53 14.90
N ARG A 131 -2.80 -2.19 15.10
CA ARG A 131 -2.55 -2.98 16.32
C ARG A 131 -2.63 -2.14 17.58
N ALA A 132 -2.07 -0.94 17.56
CA ALA A 132 -2.17 0.01 18.67
C ALA A 132 -3.61 0.46 18.98
N ARG A 133 -4.55 0.24 18.03
CA ARG A 133 -5.99 0.51 18.16
C ARG A 133 -6.82 -0.73 18.44
N GLY A 134 -6.18 -1.84 18.74
CA GLY A 134 -6.84 -3.09 19.12
C GLY A 134 -7.22 -4.01 17.94
N SER A 135 -6.85 -3.68 16.70
CA SER A 135 -7.05 -4.59 15.58
C SER A 135 -6.07 -5.76 15.66
N GLY A 136 -6.56 -6.94 16.03
CA GLY A 136 -5.77 -8.18 16.07
C GLY A 136 -5.49 -8.76 14.69
N THR A 137 -6.30 -8.40 13.71
CA THR A 137 -6.27 -8.90 12.33
C THR A 137 -6.23 -7.76 11.33
N LEU A 138 -5.43 -7.92 10.28
CA LEU A 138 -5.45 -7.05 9.11
C LEU A 138 -5.65 -7.90 7.86
N VAL A 139 -6.30 -7.31 6.84
CA VAL A 139 -6.48 -7.92 5.51
C VAL A 139 -6.00 -6.98 4.42
N LEU A 140 -5.75 -7.53 3.25
CA LEU A 140 -5.50 -6.80 2.02
C LEU A 140 -5.91 -7.66 0.82
N TRP A 141 -6.17 -7.00 -0.31
CA TRP A 141 -6.42 -7.65 -1.59
C TRP A 141 -5.23 -7.46 -2.53
N VAL A 142 -4.88 -8.50 -3.27
CA VAL A 142 -3.78 -8.48 -4.24
C VAL A 142 -4.17 -9.28 -5.48
N LEU A 143 -3.77 -8.81 -6.67
CA LEU A 143 -3.95 -9.60 -7.88
C LEU A 143 -3.22 -10.94 -7.76
N GLU A 144 -3.95 -12.03 -8.03
CA GLU A 144 -3.45 -13.42 -7.92
C GLU A 144 -2.18 -13.63 -8.78
N ASP A 145 -2.14 -13.01 -9.96
CA ASP A 145 -1.01 -13.08 -10.88
C ASP A 145 0.15 -12.13 -10.54
N ASN A 146 0.03 -11.32 -9.48
CA ASN A 146 1.12 -10.45 -9.01
C ASN A 146 2.05 -11.18 -8.05
N ASP A 147 2.74 -12.20 -8.55
CA ASP A 147 3.68 -13.02 -7.80
C ASP A 147 4.68 -12.25 -6.93
N ARG A 148 5.12 -11.07 -7.41
CA ARG A 148 6.06 -10.24 -6.65
C ARG A 148 5.41 -9.69 -5.39
N ALA A 149 4.17 -9.21 -5.48
CA ALA A 149 3.46 -8.69 -4.33
C ALA A 149 3.07 -9.83 -3.38
N CYS A 150 2.62 -10.97 -3.90
CA CYS A 150 2.30 -12.15 -3.09
C CYS A 150 3.51 -12.59 -2.25
N ARG A 151 4.68 -12.78 -2.89
CA ARG A 151 5.92 -13.11 -2.18
C ARG A 151 6.36 -12.05 -1.17
N PHE A 152 6.11 -10.76 -1.45
CA PHE A 152 6.39 -9.69 -0.51
C PHE A 152 5.51 -9.78 0.74
N TYR A 153 4.21 -10.02 0.59
CA TYR A 153 3.30 -10.17 1.72
C TYR A 153 3.60 -11.43 2.54
N GLU A 154 3.86 -12.55 1.89
CA GLU A 154 4.27 -13.81 2.55
C GLU A 154 5.56 -13.62 3.38
N ALA A 155 6.56 -12.94 2.83
CA ALA A 155 7.80 -12.60 3.55
C ALA A 155 7.57 -11.65 4.74
N MET A 156 6.40 -11.01 4.82
CA MET A 156 5.95 -10.17 5.94
C MET A 156 5.01 -10.92 6.90
N GLY A 157 4.81 -12.23 6.71
CA GLY A 157 3.98 -13.08 7.56
C GLY A 157 2.49 -13.04 7.25
N TRP A 158 2.10 -12.47 6.10
CA TRP A 158 0.73 -12.52 5.63
C TRP A 158 0.46 -13.86 4.92
N GLN A 159 -0.76 -14.35 4.98
CA GLN A 159 -1.16 -15.61 4.36
C GLN A 159 -2.50 -15.45 3.64
N PRO A 160 -2.72 -16.16 2.51
CA PRO A 160 -4.05 -16.24 1.90
C PRO A 160 -5.08 -16.78 2.90
N ASP A 161 -6.27 -16.20 2.94
CA ASP A 161 -7.36 -16.64 3.85
C ASP A 161 -8.55 -17.27 3.13
N GLY A 162 -8.41 -17.51 1.82
CA GLY A 162 -9.45 -18.10 0.98
C GLY A 162 -10.38 -17.09 0.31
N GLY A 163 -10.36 -15.81 0.72
CA GLY A 163 -11.11 -14.75 0.03
C GLY A 163 -10.64 -14.59 -1.41
N ARG A 164 -11.58 -14.53 -2.35
CA ARG A 164 -11.31 -14.34 -3.78
C ARG A 164 -12.40 -13.49 -4.42
N GLN A 165 -12.01 -12.52 -5.23
CA GLN A 165 -12.94 -11.67 -5.98
C GLN A 165 -12.49 -11.45 -7.41
N VAL A 166 -13.42 -11.01 -8.24
CA VAL A 166 -13.16 -10.66 -9.64
C VAL A 166 -13.30 -9.16 -9.80
N LEU A 167 -12.28 -8.55 -10.39
CA LEU A 167 -12.33 -7.17 -10.87
C LEU A 167 -12.48 -7.17 -12.38
N GLU A 168 -13.31 -6.28 -12.91
CA GLU A 168 -13.38 -6.02 -14.34
C GLU A 168 -12.78 -4.63 -14.61
N ILE A 169 -11.63 -4.61 -15.30
CA ILE A 169 -10.92 -3.37 -15.62
C ILE A 169 -10.68 -3.32 -17.13
N ALA A 170 -11.25 -2.32 -17.78
CA ALA A 170 -11.13 -2.10 -19.23
C ALA A 170 -11.44 -3.37 -20.06
N GLY A 171 -12.48 -4.13 -19.65
CA GLY A 171 -12.92 -5.36 -20.29
C GLY A 171 -12.09 -6.61 -19.97
N ALA A 172 -11.01 -6.50 -19.21
CA ALA A 172 -10.26 -7.64 -18.71
C ALA A 172 -10.79 -8.08 -17.34
N LYS A 173 -10.93 -9.39 -17.13
CA LYS A 173 -11.25 -9.98 -15.83
C LYS A 173 -9.97 -10.29 -15.10
N LEU A 174 -9.81 -9.73 -13.93
CA LEU A 174 -8.66 -9.89 -13.05
C LEU A 174 -9.13 -10.55 -11.76
N TYR A 175 -8.33 -11.43 -11.23
CA TYR A 175 -8.64 -12.11 -9.98
C TYR A 175 -7.79 -11.54 -8.87
N GLU A 176 -8.42 -11.22 -7.73
CA GLU A 176 -7.73 -10.87 -6.50
C GLU A 176 -7.95 -11.95 -5.47
N ILE A 177 -6.91 -12.19 -4.69
CA ILE A 177 -6.93 -13.04 -3.50
C ILE A 177 -6.70 -12.17 -2.27
N ARG A 178 -7.39 -12.55 -1.17
CA ARG A 178 -7.24 -11.84 0.09
C ARG A 178 -6.13 -12.49 0.91
N TYR A 179 -5.26 -11.64 1.44
CA TYR A 179 -4.26 -11.98 2.42
C TYR A 179 -4.65 -11.45 3.79
N ARG A 180 -4.29 -12.19 4.83
CA ARG A 180 -4.54 -11.90 6.23
C ARG A 180 -3.25 -11.92 7.03
N LEU A 181 -3.11 -10.96 7.95
CA LEU A 181 -2.11 -10.95 9.01
C LEU A 181 -2.82 -11.03 10.37
N GLY A 182 -2.52 -12.05 11.15
CA GLY A 182 -3.17 -12.34 12.44
C GLY A 182 -3.84 -13.71 12.43
N PRO A 183 -4.56 -14.07 13.51
CA PRO A 183 -5.17 -15.39 13.61
C PRO A 183 -6.21 -15.60 12.50
N ILE A 184 -6.15 -16.79 11.89
CA ILE A 184 -7.25 -17.29 11.07
C ILE A 184 -8.29 -17.76 12.07
N HIS A 185 -9.45 -17.09 12.13
CA HIS A 185 -10.56 -17.64 12.87
C HIS A 185 -11.09 -18.82 12.05
N PRO A 186 -11.03 -20.05 12.57
CA PRO A 186 -11.76 -21.14 11.93
C PRO A 186 -13.23 -20.71 11.88
N GLU A 187 -13.85 -20.85 10.72
CA GLU A 187 -15.27 -20.67 10.57
C GLU A 187 -15.99 -21.55 11.61
N GLY A 188 -16.82 -20.92 12.46
CA GLY A 188 -17.68 -21.61 13.43
C GLY A 188 -18.86 -22.29 12.74
#